data_73eb69ae847488e285abd574a178d42f
#
_entry.id   73eb69ae847488e285abd574a178d42f
#
_cell.length_a   1.000
_cell.length_b   1.000
_cell.length_c   1.000
_cell.angle_alpha   90.00
_cell.angle_beta   90.00
_cell.angle_gamma   90.00
#
_symmetry.space_group_name_H-M   'P 1'
#
loop_
_entity.id
_entity.type
_entity.pdbx_description
1 polymer ?
#
loop_
_entity_poly.entity_id
_entity_poly.type
_entity_poly.pdbx_seq_one_letter_code
_entity_poly.pdbx_strand_id
1 'polypeptide(L)'
;MLTRRRWYEILEGGESSDAYHRWVAQFFTILVLLNIAAVIAESVPSLYLPYAIWFHQFEVFSVVIFTTEYALRIWVAPEREHLSPTAERKRYIFSFYGLVDFFAILPFYAQLLFPGIDLRVLRVLRLLRVLKLSHYSSAIEDLFEAVRGERRSFMATLYILLIAILLASSLMYFAEHEAQPEKFATIPHSIYWAVITLTTVGYGDVSPVTPLGQALSLLTAFMGVCTVAILTGIVASSFANQMARRRVIFEEELRASYAHGVLDESEQAVLDALQEKFDLTDEQVAQLTQKVQEDFKRRS
;
A
#
# COMPACT_ATOMS: atom_id res chain seq x y z
N MET A 1 7.91 25.98 -22.91
CA MET A 1 6.66 25.53 -22.25
C MET A 1 6.75 24.02 -22.08
N LEU A 2 6.61 23.53 -20.87
CA LEU A 2 6.55 22.09 -20.62
C LEU A 2 5.26 21.55 -21.27
N THR A 3 5.39 20.58 -22.16
CA THR A 3 4.24 19.92 -22.80
C THR A 3 3.48 19.11 -21.75
N ARG A 4 2.18 18.87 -21.95
CA ARG A 4 1.34 18.06 -21.07
C ARG A 4 1.93 16.66 -20.84
N ARG A 5 2.52 16.06 -21.89
CA ARG A 5 3.24 14.78 -21.83
C ARG A 5 4.43 14.85 -20.87
N ARG A 6 5.18 15.97 -20.87
CA ARG A 6 6.32 16.14 -19.94
C ARG A 6 5.89 16.21 -18.48
N TRP A 7 4.76 16.85 -18.17
CA TRP A 7 4.17 16.84 -16.84
C TRP A 7 3.69 15.44 -16.42
N TYR A 8 3.16 14.68 -17.36
CA TYR A 8 2.79 13.29 -17.11
C TYR A 8 4.01 12.44 -16.73
N GLU A 9 5.11 12.53 -17.49
CA GLU A 9 6.36 11.84 -17.21
C GLU A 9 6.95 12.22 -15.83
N ILE A 10 6.87 13.49 -15.44
CA ILE A 10 7.36 13.98 -14.15
C ILE A 10 6.51 13.46 -12.97
N LEU A 11 5.18 13.41 -13.11
CA LEU A 11 4.27 13.08 -12.02
C LEU A 11 3.99 11.58 -11.87
N GLU A 12 3.92 10.84 -12.99
CA GLU A 12 3.50 9.43 -12.99
C GLU A 12 4.66 8.46 -13.29
N GLY A 13 5.85 8.97 -13.64
CA GLY A 13 6.95 8.17 -14.14
C GLY A 13 6.70 7.70 -15.57
N GLY A 14 7.55 8.05 -16.52
CA GLY A 14 7.53 7.56 -17.88
C GLY A 14 8.60 6.51 -18.13
N GLU A 15 8.77 6.11 -19.39
CA GLU A 15 9.81 5.15 -19.82
C GLU A 15 11.25 5.65 -19.53
N SER A 16 11.42 6.96 -19.31
CA SER A 16 12.68 7.56 -18.87
C SER A 16 12.56 8.03 -17.42
N SER A 17 13.23 7.36 -16.50
CA SER A 17 13.40 7.78 -15.12
C SER A 17 14.28 9.03 -15.05
N ASP A 18 13.64 10.19 -15.22
CA ASP A 18 14.30 11.49 -15.16
C ASP A 18 14.66 11.89 -13.73
N ALA A 19 15.80 12.55 -13.56
CA ALA A 19 16.18 13.14 -12.27
C ALA A 19 15.07 14.03 -11.69
N TYR A 20 14.28 14.72 -12.54
CA TYR A 20 13.15 15.55 -12.14
C TYR A 20 12.03 14.75 -11.49
N HIS A 21 11.68 13.57 -12.02
CA HIS A 21 10.70 12.68 -11.41
C HIS A 21 11.14 12.27 -9.98
N ARG A 22 12.40 11.86 -9.81
CA ARG A 22 12.95 11.48 -8.49
C ARG A 22 12.91 12.63 -7.50
N TRP A 23 13.29 13.84 -7.91
CA TRP A 23 13.23 15.03 -7.07
C TRP A 23 11.79 15.37 -6.63
N VAL A 24 10.84 15.29 -7.55
CA VAL A 24 9.42 15.54 -7.28
C VAL A 24 8.89 14.47 -6.32
N ALA A 25 9.17 13.20 -6.56
CA ALA A 25 8.78 12.10 -5.69
C ALA A 25 9.34 12.27 -4.27
N GLN A 26 10.64 12.59 -4.15
CA GLN A 26 11.28 12.85 -2.85
C GLN A 26 10.67 14.05 -2.13
N PHE A 27 10.41 15.15 -2.85
CA PHE A 27 9.78 16.34 -2.29
C PHE A 27 8.40 16.00 -1.70
N PHE A 28 7.53 15.30 -2.43
CA PHE A 28 6.22 14.91 -1.94
C PHE A 28 6.30 13.91 -0.78
N THR A 29 7.22 12.96 -0.85
CA THR A 29 7.48 12.01 0.25
C THR A 29 7.84 12.76 1.53
N ILE A 30 8.80 13.69 1.48
CA ILE A 30 9.22 14.51 2.62
C ILE A 30 8.05 15.36 3.11
N LEU A 31 7.29 15.99 2.21
CA LEU A 31 6.13 16.81 2.58
C LEU A 31 5.05 16.00 3.30
N VAL A 32 4.77 14.77 2.84
CA VAL A 32 3.82 13.87 3.51
C VAL A 32 4.33 13.48 4.90
N LEU A 33 5.61 13.10 5.03
CA LEU A 33 6.20 12.74 6.32
C LEU A 33 6.18 13.90 7.30
N LEU A 34 6.48 15.12 6.85
CA LEU A 34 6.40 16.33 7.68
C LEU A 34 4.95 16.63 8.12
N ASN A 35 3.97 16.39 7.23
CA ASN A 35 2.55 16.52 7.59
C ASN A 35 2.14 15.52 8.68
N ILE A 36 2.57 14.27 8.58
CA ILE A 36 2.31 13.25 9.61
C ILE A 36 2.95 13.68 10.92
N ALA A 37 4.21 14.11 10.91
CA ALA A 37 4.92 14.59 12.10
C ALA A 37 4.20 15.81 12.71
N ALA A 38 3.70 16.73 11.88
CA ALA A 38 2.94 17.89 12.34
C ALA A 38 1.63 17.47 13.04
N VAL A 39 0.85 16.55 12.46
CA VAL A 39 -0.40 16.06 13.07
C VAL A 39 -0.12 15.35 14.42
N ILE A 40 0.97 14.58 14.50
CA ILE A 40 1.40 13.95 15.75
C ILE A 40 1.78 15.02 16.78
N ALA A 41 2.56 16.04 16.38
CA ALA A 41 2.96 17.13 17.27
C ALA A 41 1.76 17.99 17.71
N GLU A 42 0.76 18.21 16.86
CA GLU A 42 -0.50 18.89 17.20
C GLU A 42 -1.29 18.14 18.31
N SER A 43 -1.10 16.84 18.45
CA SER A 43 -1.77 16.05 19.49
C SER A 43 -1.20 16.32 20.89
N VAL A 44 -0.02 16.93 20.99
CA VAL A 44 0.66 17.27 22.24
C VAL A 44 0.39 18.72 22.60
N PRO A 45 -0.46 19.03 23.63
CA PRO A 45 -0.87 20.40 23.93
C PRO A 45 0.29 21.36 24.22
N SER A 46 1.36 20.89 24.84
CA SER A 46 2.55 21.70 25.13
C SER A 46 3.32 22.15 23.89
N LEU A 47 3.22 21.39 22.79
CA LEU A 47 3.80 21.73 21.50
C LEU A 47 2.82 22.56 20.65
N TYR A 48 1.54 22.23 20.70
CA TYR A 48 0.54 22.88 19.84
C TYR A 48 0.26 24.33 20.28
N LEU A 49 0.01 24.57 21.57
CA LEU A 49 -0.45 25.87 22.05
C LEU A 49 0.49 27.04 21.70
N PRO A 50 1.83 26.93 21.85
CA PRO A 50 2.74 28.03 21.50
C PRO A 50 2.89 28.26 20.01
N TYR A 51 2.67 27.22 19.18
CA TYR A 51 2.98 27.22 17.75
C TYR A 51 1.75 26.99 16.85
N ALA A 52 0.53 27.15 17.36
CA ALA A 52 -0.72 26.90 16.64
C ALA A 52 -0.80 27.61 15.27
N ILE A 53 -0.31 28.87 15.21
CA ILE A 53 -0.27 29.63 13.96
C ILE A 53 0.64 28.96 12.92
N TRP A 54 1.81 28.49 13.33
CA TRP A 54 2.75 27.83 12.44
C TRP A 54 2.23 26.50 11.91
N PHE A 55 1.58 25.70 12.76
CA PHE A 55 0.91 24.47 12.35
C PHE A 55 -0.18 24.75 11.32
N HIS A 56 -1.02 25.76 11.57
CA HIS A 56 -2.07 26.14 10.63
C HIS A 56 -1.50 26.64 9.29
N GLN A 57 -0.47 27.48 9.31
CA GLN A 57 0.17 27.96 8.07
C GLN A 57 0.81 26.81 7.29
N PHE A 58 1.48 25.90 7.96
CA PHE A 58 2.06 24.71 7.34
C PHE A 58 0.97 23.80 6.75
N GLU A 59 -0.14 23.64 7.42
CA GLU A 59 -1.28 22.89 6.89
C GLU A 59 -1.83 23.53 5.61
N VAL A 60 -2.13 24.83 5.64
CA VAL A 60 -2.62 25.56 4.45
C VAL A 60 -1.64 25.41 3.28
N PHE A 61 -0.35 25.64 3.52
CA PHE A 61 0.70 25.47 2.51
C PHE A 61 0.68 24.07 1.91
N SER A 62 0.65 23.03 2.74
CA SER A 62 0.64 21.63 2.29
C SER A 62 -0.61 21.28 1.50
N VAL A 63 -1.79 21.75 1.95
CA VAL A 63 -3.06 21.50 1.23
C VAL A 63 -3.07 22.17 -0.14
N VAL A 64 -2.55 23.39 -0.26
CA VAL A 64 -2.43 24.08 -1.55
C VAL A 64 -1.55 23.27 -2.51
N ILE A 65 -0.42 22.74 -2.03
CA ILE A 65 0.46 21.90 -2.83
C ILE A 65 -0.24 20.61 -3.26
N PHE A 66 -0.87 19.88 -2.33
CA PHE A 66 -1.58 18.63 -2.64
C PHE A 66 -2.78 18.84 -3.55
N THR A 67 -3.49 19.97 -3.42
CA THR A 67 -4.58 20.32 -4.33
C THR A 67 -4.07 20.59 -5.74
N THR A 68 -2.95 21.33 -5.84
CA THR A 68 -2.30 21.61 -7.13
C THR A 68 -1.81 20.32 -7.77
N GLU A 69 -1.17 19.44 -7.02
CA GLU A 69 -0.74 18.13 -7.50
C GLU A 69 -1.92 17.31 -8.01
N TYR A 70 -3.02 17.20 -7.25
CA TYR A 70 -4.22 16.47 -7.64
C TYR A 70 -4.84 17.03 -8.91
N ALA A 71 -4.95 18.36 -9.02
CA ALA A 71 -5.44 19.02 -10.21
C ALA A 71 -4.55 18.75 -11.44
N LEU A 72 -3.22 18.79 -11.28
CA LEU A 72 -2.26 18.47 -12.34
C LEU A 72 -2.39 17.01 -12.78
N ARG A 73 -2.52 16.06 -11.85
CA ARG A 73 -2.72 14.64 -12.19
C ARG A 73 -4.01 14.39 -12.97
N ILE A 74 -5.12 15.02 -12.58
CA ILE A 74 -6.37 14.98 -13.35
C ILE A 74 -6.18 15.60 -14.76
N TRP A 75 -5.40 16.68 -14.85
CA TRP A 75 -5.15 17.35 -16.11
C TRP A 75 -4.30 16.51 -17.07
N VAL A 76 -3.29 15.78 -16.55
CA VAL A 76 -2.40 14.94 -17.38
C VAL A 76 -2.95 13.52 -17.62
N ALA A 77 -3.95 13.06 -16.86
CA ALA A 77 -4.50 11.72 -16.97
C ALA A 77 -4.82 11.24 -18.40
N PRO A 78 -5.32 12.10 -19.33
CA PRO A 78 -5.55 11.69 -20.72
C PRO A 78 -4.30 11.34 -21.54
N GLU A 79 -3.09 11.63 -21.06
CA GLU A 79 -1.85 11.21 -21.72
C GLU A 79 -1.58 9.69 -21.65
N ARG A 80 -2.39 8.95 -20.86
CA ARG A 80 -2.37 7.49 -20.83
C ARG A 80 -2.86 6.83 -22.12
N GLU A 81 -3.54 7.58 -23.01
CA GLU A 81 -3.95 7.22 -24.39
C GLU A 81 -4.80 5.96 -24.55
N HIS A 82 -5.45 5.45 -23.50
CA HIS A 82 -6.27 4.23 -23.59
C HIS A 82 -7.76 4.52 -23.90
N LEU A 83 -8.26 5.71 -23.51
CA LEU A 83 -9.68 6.08 -23.59
C LEU A 83 -9.82 7.55 -24.01
N SER A 84 -11.09 7.99 -24.16
CA SER A 84 -11.35 9.43 -24.39
C SER A 84 -10.85 10.29 -23.21
N PRO A 85 -10.47 11.56 -23.43
CA PRO A 85 -9.90 12.43 -22.39
C PRO A 85 -10.77 12.58 -21.15
N THR A 86 -12.09 12.59 -21.30
CA THR A 86 -13.05 12.68 -20.19
C THR A 86 -13.16 11.35 -19.42
N ALA A 87 -13.06 10.22 -20.12
CA ALA A 87 -13.10 8.90 -19.51
C ALA A 87 -11.82 8.64 -18.70
N GLU A 88 -10.64 9.01 -19.19
CA GLU A 88 -9.38 8.89 -18.45
C GLU A 88 -9.37 9.73 -17.18
N ARG A 89 -9.88 10.98 -17.21
CA ARG A 89 -10.02 11.81 -16.02
C ARG A 89 -10.95 11.17 -14.99
N LYS A 90 -12.12 10.66 -15.42
CA LYS A 90 -13.04 9.95 -14.52
C LYS A 90 -12.39 8.70 -13.94
N ARG A 91 -11.72 7.92 -14.79
CA ARG A 91 -10.99 6.72 -14.37
C ARG A 91 -9.94 7.05 -13.29
N TYR A 92 -9.18 8.14 -13.47
CA TYR A 92 -8.22 8.58 -12.48
C TYR A 92 -8.90 8.98 -11.16
N ILE A 93 -9.92 9.84 -11.20
CA ILE A 93 -10.64 10.33 -10.00
C ILE A 93 -11.19 9.15 -9.16
N PHE A 94 -11.73 8.12 -9.81
CA PHE A 94 -12.26 6.93 -9.12
C PHE A 94 -11.24 5.79 -8.96
N SER A 95 -9.98 6.00 -9.35
CA SER A 95 -8.91 5.05 -9.06
C SER A 95 -8.53 5.10 -7.59
N PHE A 96 -7.84 4.05 -7.10
CA PHE A 96 -7.29 4.04 -5.75
C PHE A 96 -6.45 5.29 -5.48
N TYR A 97 -5.55 5.64 -6.39
CA TYR A 97 -4.68 6.80 -6.27
C TYR A 97 -5.43 8.12 -6.27
N GLY A 98 -6.40 8.29 -7.17
CA GLY A 98 -7.23 9.50 -7.21
C GLY A 98 -8.07 9.69 -5.95
N LEU A 99 -8.58 8.61 -5.36
CA LEU A 99 -9.28 8.65 -4.08
C LEU A 99 -8.33 9.00 -2.92
N VAL A 100 -7.12 8.45 -2.91
CA VAL A 100 -6.10 8.82 -1.91
C VAL A 100 -5.79 10.31 -1.96
N ASP A 101 -5.58 10.87 -3.15
CA ASP A 101 -5.34 12.29 -3.33
C ASP A 101 -6.53 13.13 -2.85
N PHE A 102 -7.74 12.73 -3.19
CA PHE A 102 -8.95 13.39 -2.74
C PHE A 102 -9.10 13.37 -1.21
N PHE A 103 -8.95 12.20 -0.58
CA PHE A 103 -9.06 12.08 0.87
C PHE A 103 -7.93 12.80 1.63
N ALA A 104 -6.77 12.99 1.02
CA ALA A 104 -5.69 13.76 1.62
C ALA A 104 -6.01 15.25 1.80
N ILE A 105 -6.84 15.82 0.92
CA ILE A 105 -7.23 17.24 0.96
C ILE A 105 -8.63 17.46 1.55
N LEU A 106 -9.50 16.46 1.49
CA LEU A 106 -10.90 16.52 1.92
C LEU A 106 -11.09 17.08 3.34
N PRO A 107 -10.33 16.64 4.39
CA PRO A 107 -10.55 17.11 5.75
C PRO A 107 -10.42 18.62 5.90
N PHE A 108 -9.49 19.24 5.19
CA PHE A 108 -9.31 20.70 5.21
C PHE A 108 -10.51 21.42 4.60
N TYR A 109 -10.94 21.00 3.41
CA TYR A 109 -12.09 21.63 2.74
C TYR A 109 -13.41 21.35 3.48
N ALA A 110 -13.55 20.15 4.05
CA ALA A 110 -14.72 19.83 4.88
C ALA A 110 -14.80 20.73 6.11
N GLN A 111 -13.68 21.01 6.77
CA GLN A 111 -13.62 21.94 7.89
C GLN A 111 -13.98 23.37 7.48
N LEU A 112 -13.56 23.81 6.29
CA LEU A 112 -13.84 25.14 5.75
C LEU A 112 -15.33 25.30 5.40
N LEU A 113 -15.95 24.27 4.81
CA LEU A 113 -17.33 24.30 4.33
C LEU A 113 -18.36 24.02 5.44
N PHE A 114 -17.99 23.23 6.44
CA PHE A 114 -18.87 22.77 7.50
C PHE A 114 -18.27 23.02 8.89
N PRO A 115 -18.21 24.28 9.35
CA PRO A 115 -17.59 24.63 10.64
C PRO A 115 -18.29 24.03 11.87
N GLY A 116 -19.45 23.39 11.71
CA GLY A 116 -20.18 22.69 12.78
C GLY A 116 -19.80 21.22 13.00
N ILE A 117 -18.94 20.63 12.14
CA ILE A 117 -18.47 19.26 12.33
C ILE A 117 -17.42 19.21 13.44
N ASP A 118 -17.43 18.16 14.26
CA ASP A 118 -16.41 17.97 15.30
C ASP A 118 -15.00 17.94 14.65
N LEU A 119 -14.26 19.00 14.92
CA LEU A 119 -12.92 19.24 14.39
C LEU A 119 -11.93 18.13 14.75
N ARG A 120 -12.20 17.35 15.81
CA ARG A 120 -11.34 16.24 16.25
C ARG A 120 -11.33 15.10 15.24
N VAL A 121 -12.51 14.73 14.72
CA VAL A 121 -12.62 13.68 13.70
C VAL A 121 -11.90 14.07 12.41
N LEU A 122 -12.10 15.30 11.94
CA LEU A 122 -11.42 15.81 10.74
C LEU A 122 -9.90 15.87 10.93
N ARG A 123 -9.41 16.14 12.14
CA ARG A 123 -7.97 16.11 12.45
C ARG A 123 -7.39 14.72 12.30
N VAL A 124 -8.08 13.69 12.80
CA VAL A 124 -7.64 12.30 12.64
C VAL A 124 -7.64 11.89 11.15
N LEU A 125 -8.65 12.33 10.38
CA LEU A 125 -8.71 12.03 8.94
C LEU A 125 -7.55 12.66 8.15
N ARG A 126 -6.86 13.68 8.67
CA ARG A 126 -5.63 14.22 8.04
C ARG A 126 -4.51 13.18 7.96
N LEU A 127 -4.50 12.16 8.86
CA LEU A 127 -3.54 11.06 8.79
C LEU A 127 -3.70 10.20 7.52
N LEU A 128 -4.86 10.24 6.85
CA LEU A 128 -5.05 9.55 5.57
C LEU A 128 -4.07 10.04 4.48
N ARG A 129 -3.44 11.21 4.68
CA ARG A 129 -2.35 11.69 3.82
C ARG A 129 -1.18 10.69 3.73
N VAL A 130 -0.98 9.84 4.75
CA VAL A 130 0.04 8.77 4.71
C VAL A 130 -0.13 7.85 3.50
N LEU A 131 -1.37 7.64 3.07
CA LEU A 131 -1.66 6.81 1.90
C LEU A 131 -1.06 7.38 0.61
N LYS A 132 -0.75 8.70 0.57
CA LYS A 132 -0.04 9.31 -0.58
C LYS A 132 1.36 8.75 -0.79
N LEU A 133 1.98 8.14 0.23
CA LEU A 133 3.27 7.47 0.08
C LEU A 133 3.20 6.31 -0.92
N SER A 134 2.01 5.73 -1.15
CA SER A 134 1.81 4.70 -2.16
C SER A 134 2.10 5.16 -3.60
N HIS A 135 2.01 6.46 -3.87
CA HIS A 135 2.36 7.04 -5.18
C HIS A 135 3.87 7.09 -5.43
N TYR A 136 4.68 7.12 -4.35
CA TYR A 136 6.10 7.44 -4.42
C TYR A 136 6.98 6.27 -4.00
N SER A 137 6.37 5.12 -3.68
CA SER A 137 7.08 3.92 -3.23
C SER A 137 6.75 2.74 -4.14
N SER A 138 7.71 2.34 -4.95
CA SER A 138 7.64 1.11 -5.76
C SER A 138 7.38 -0.13 -4.90
N ALA A 139 7.94 -0.18 -3.70
CA ALA A 139 7.72 -1.29 -2.78
C ALA A 139 6.25 -1.45 -2.35
N ILE A 140 5.52 -0.33 -2.18
CA ILE A 140 4.09 -0.36 -1.85
C ILE A 140 3.29 -0.81 -3.08
N GLU A 141 3.63 -0.33 -4.27
CA GLU A 141 3.01 -0.76 -5.53
C GLU A 141 3.20 -2.25 -5.76
N ASP A 142 4.41 -2.75 -5.57
CA ASP A 142 4.75 -4.17 -5.65
C ASP A 142 3.95 -5.02 -4.67
N LEU A 143 3.75 -4.53 -3.44
CA LEU A 143 2.90 -5.19 -2.46
C LEU A 143 1.45 -5.28 -2.94
N PHE A 144 0.90 -4.18 -3.47
CA PHE A 144 -0.45 -4.18 -4.01
C PHE A 144 -0.60 -5.11 -5.23
N GLU A 145 0.38 -5.13 -6.13
CA GLU A 145 0.40 -6.03 -7.27
C GLU A 145 0.48 -7.51 -6.83
N ALA A 146 1.33 -7.81 -5.85
CA ALA A 146 1.44 -9.14 -5.27
C ALA A 146 0.11 -9.63 -4.69
N VAL A 147 -0.54 -8.81 -3.86
CA VAL A 147 -1.86 -9.13 -3.28
C VAL A 147 -2.93 -9.24 -4.37
N ARG A 148 -2.90 -8.36 -5.37
CA ARG A 148 -3.85 -8.37 -6.49
C ARG A 148 -3.69 -9.60 -7.37
N GLY A 149 -2.46 -10.06 -7.58
CA GLY A 149 -2.16 -11.27 -8.33
C GLY A 149 -2.78 -12.51 -7.70
N GLU A 150 -2.70 -12.63 -6.38
CA GLU A 150 -3.21 -13.75 -5.58
C GLU A 150 -4.54 -13.46 -4.88
N ARG A 151 -5.33 -12.50 -5.40
CA ARG A 151 -6.59 -12.04 -4.78
C ARG A 151 -7.55 -13.17 -4.43
N ARG A 152 -7.60 -14.25 -5.21
CA ARG A 152 -8.49 -15.38 -4.97
C ARG A 152 -8.07 -16.14 -3.71
N SER A 153 -6.81 -16.47 -3.60
CA SER A 153 -6.23 -17.17 -2.44
C SER A 153 -6.32 -16.31 -1.20
N PHE A 154 -6.02 -15.01 -1.32
CA PHE A 154 -6.11 -14.03 -0.24
C PHE A 154 -7.56 -13.89 0.27
N MET A 155 -8.53 -13.69 -0.62
CA MET A 155 -9.95 -13.59 -0.26
C MET A 155 -10.50 -14.88 0.33
N ALA A 156 -10.07 -16.05 -0.16
CA ALA A 156 -10.46 -17.34 0.42
C ALA A 156 -9.98 -17.47 1.87
N THR A 157 -8.73 -17.07 2.15
CA THR A 157 -8.18 -17.10 3.51
C THR A 157 -8.90 -16.11 4.44
N LEU A 158 -9.21 -14.89 3.97
CA LEU A 158 -10.01 -13.93 4.74
C LEU A 158 -11.42 -14.46 5.02
N TYR A 159 -12.02 -15.18 4.08
CA TYR A 159 -13.32 -15.79 4.27
C TYR A 159 -13.28 -16.90 5.32
N ILE A 160 -12.24 -17.75 5.30
CA ILE A 160 -12.00 -18.76 6.34
C ILE A 160 -11.80 -18.10 7.70
N LEU A 161 -11.03 -17.01 7.77
CA LEU A 161 -10.82 -16.25 9.00
C LEU A 161 -12.14 -15.68 9.54
N LEU A 162 -12.99 -15.12 8.68
CA LEU A 162 -14.29 -14.59 9.06
C LEU A 162 -15.18 -15.69 9.65
N ILE A 163 -15.25 -16.85 8.99
CA ILE A 163 -16.01 -18.01 9.50
C ILE A 163 -15.45 -18.45 10.86
N ALA A 164 -14.12 -18.54 10.99
CA ALA A 164 -13.47 -18.91 12.24
C ALA A 164 -13.80 -17.94 13.37
N ILE A 165 -13.79 -16.63 13.10
CA ILE A 165 -14.18 -15.59 14.07
C ILE A 165 -15.64 -15.79 14.51
N LEU A 166 -16.57 -15.96 13.57
CA LEU A 166 -17.99 -16.12 13.89
C LEU A 166 -18.26 -17.40 14.67
N LEU A 167 -17.66 -18.52 14.29
CA LEU A 167 -17.79 -19.78 15.01
C LEU A 167 -17.15 -19.73 16.41
N ALA A 168 -15.91 -19.27 16.50
CA ALA A 168 -15.20 -19.18 17.76
C ALA A 168 -15.92 -18.24 18.75
N SER A 169 -16.39 -17.08 18.27
CA SER A 169 -17.12 -16.13 19.12
C SER A 169 -18.47 -16.68 19.60
N SER A 170 -19.21 -17.37 18.73
CA SER A 170 -20.49 -17.96 19.11
C SER A 170 -20.33 -19.11 20.12
N LEU A 171 -19.35 -20.00 19.88
CA LEU A 171 -19.05 -21.10 20.80
C LEU A 171 -18.54 -20.58 22.16
N MET A 172 -17.70 -19.55 22.13
CA MET A 172 -17.16 -18.96 23.36
C MET A 172 -18.26 -18.24 24.15
N TYR A 173 -19.15 -17.50 23.47
CA TYR A 173 -20.33 -16.92 24.10
C TYR A 173 -21.15 -18.00 24.84
N PHE A 174 -21.41 -19.11 24.20
CA PHE A 174 -22.15 -20.24 24.83
C PHE A 174 -21.42 -20.82 26.04
N ALA A 175 -20.09 -20.92 25.97
CA ALA A 175 -19.30 -21.55 27.03
C ALA A 175 -19.10 -20.64 28.24
N GLU A 176 -19.02 -19.32 28.07
CA GLU A 176 -18.56 -18.37 29.07
C GLU A 176 -19.63 -17.38 29.57
N HIS A 177 -20.73 -17.19 28.84
CA HIS A 177 -21.73 -16.16 29.16
C HIS A 177 -22.28 -16.31 30.58
N GLU A 178 -22.58 -17.52 31.05
CA GLU A 178 -23.10 -17.74 32.39
C GLU A 178 -22.02 -17.50 33.47
N ALA A 179 -20.77 -17.87 33.18
CA ALA A 179 -19.67 -17.72 34.12
C ALA A 179 -19.11 -16.28 34.15
N GLN A 180 -19.13 -15.59 33.01
CA GLN A 180 -18.58 -14.24 32.84
C GLN A 180 -19.55 -13.33 32.06
N PRO A 181 -20.74 -13.00 32.60
CA PRO A 181 -21.75 -12.24 31.86
C PRO A 181 -21.32 -10.83 31.44
N GLU A 182 -20.33 -10.24 32.11
CA GLU A 182 -19.81 -8.92 31.75
C GLU A 182 -18.82 -8.97 30.58
N LYS A 183 -17.95 -10.00 30.54
CA LYS A 183 -16.92 -10.13 29.51
C LYS A 183 -17.41 -10.77 28.22
N PHE A 184 -18.31 -11.74 28.34
CA PHE A 184 -18.96 -12.42 27.22
C PHE A 184 -20.48 -12.13 27.20
N ALA A 185 -20.85 -10.84 27.37
CA ALA A 185 -22.22 -10.38 27.46
C ALA A 185 -23.06 -10.69 26.22
N THR A 186 -22.45 -10.61 25.04
CA THR A 186 -23.09 -10.83 23.74
C THR A 186 -22.09 -11.45 22.75
N ILE A 187 -22.60 -12.00 21.64
CA ILE A 187 -21.73 -12.49 20.54
C ILE A 187 -20.76 -11.38 20.04
N PRO A 188 -21.19 -10.11 19.81
CA PRO A 188 -20.25 -9.03 19.49
C PRO A 188 -19.10 -8.83 20.48
N HIS A 189 -19.35 -8.95 21.79
CA HIS A 189 -18.24 -8.93 22.78
C HIS A 189 -17.31 -10.13 22.62
N SER A 190 -17.87 -11.30 22.34
CA SER A 190 -17.06 -12.51 22.10
C SER A 190 -16.27 -12.43 20.77
N ILE A 191 -16.75 -11.68 19.76
CA ILE A 191 -15.99 -11.41 18.52
C ILE A 191 -14.68 -10.68 18.84
N TYR A 192 -14.69 -9.71 19.76
CA TYR A 192 -13.46 -9.05 20.19
C TYR A 192 -12.42 -10.06 20.67
N TRP A 193 -12.83 -10.97 21.60
CA TRP A 193 -11.95 -12.03 22.08
C TRP A 193 -11.47 -12.95 20.93
N ALA A 194 -12.37 -13.37 20.04
CA ALA A 194 -12.03 -14.25 18.93
C ALA A 194 -11.02 -13.60 17.98
N VAL A 195 -11.21 -12.32 17.65
CA VAL A 195 -10.29 -11.57 16.79
C VAL A 195 -8.90 -11.48 17.41
N ILE A 196 -8.77 -11.03 18.67
CA ILE A 196 -7.46 -10.88 19.31
C ILE A 196 -6.75 -12.23 19.52
N THR A 197 -7.51 -13.32 19.66
CA THR A 197 -6.96 -14.67 19.79
C THR A 197 -6.50 -15.24 18.46
N LEU A 198 -7.37 -15.19 17.43
CA LEU A 198 -7.05 -15.70 16.08
C LEU A 198 -5.92 -14.90 15.41
N THR A 199 -5.84 -13.59 15.67
CA THR A 199 -4.74 -12.75 15.17
C THR A 199 -3.46 -12.83 16.01
N THR A 200 -3.45 -13.67 17.06
CA THR A 200 -2.32 -13.88 17.97
C THR A 200 -1.89 -12.64 18.77
N VAL A 201 -2.76 -11.62 18.91
CA VAL A 201 -2.50 -10.43 19.74
C VAL A 201 -2.63 -10.74 21.21
N GLY A 202 -3.74 -11.34 21.65
CA GLY A 202 -3.95 -11.90 22.97
C GLY A 202 -3.69 -10.94 24.14
N TYR A 203 -4.40 -9.81 24.24
CA TYR A 203 -4.22 -8.85 25.35
C TYR A 203 -4.43 -9.45 26.75
N GLY A 204 -5.24 -10.52 26.87
CA GLY A 204 -5.50 -11.18 28.15
C GLY A 204 -6.55 -10.49 29.03
N ASP A 205 -7.13 -9.38 28.59
CA ASP A 205 -8.22 -8.67 29.29
C ASP A 205 -9.53 -9.45 29.30
N VAL A 206 -9.77 -10.23 28.23
CA VAL A 206 -10.87 -11.17 28.09
C VAL A 206 -10.28 -12.56 27.83
N SER A 207 -10.57 -13.51 28.74
CA SER A 207 -10.07 -14.89 28.65
C SER A 207 -11.09 -15.85 29.26
N PRO A 208 -11.22 -17.10 28.73
CA PRO A 208 -12.16 -18.08 29.26
C PRO A 208 -11.73 -18.60 30.61
N VAL A 209 -12.70 -18.85 31.49
CA VAL A 209 -12.50 -19.44 32.83
C VAL A 209 -13.10 -20.83 32.94
N THR A 210 -14.08 -21.18 32.12
CA THR A 210 -14.69 -22.52 32.15
C THR A 210 -13.78 -23.54 31.45
N PRO A 211 -13.80 -24.83 31.89
CA PRO A 211 -13.02 -25.87 31.21
C PRO A 211 -13.38 -26.01 29.72
N LEU A 212 -14.67 -25.84 29.35
CA LEU A 212 -15.10 -25.88 27.98
C LEU A 212 -14.56 -24.67 27.17
N GLY A 213 -14.64 -23.47 27.73
CA GLY A 213 -14.09 -22.25 27.11
C GLY A 213 -12.58 -22.35 26.92
N GLN A 214 -11.84 -22.91 27.89
CA GLN A 214 -10.40 -23.14 27.79
C GLN A 214 -10.06 -24.15 26.67
N ALA A 215 -10.82 -25.25 26.55
CA ALA A 215 -10.62 -26.19 25.45
C ALA A 215 -10.90 -25.57 24.08
N LEU A 216 -11.99 -24.78 23.98
CA LEU A 216 -12.32 -24.01 22.77
C LEU A 216 -11.23 -22.98 22.43
N SER A 217 -10.63 -22.34 23.44
CA SER A 217 -9.57 -21.35 23.21
C SER A 217 -8.30 -21.98 22.64
N LEU A 218 -7.94 -23.19 23.06
CA LEU A 218 -6.79 -23.92 22.48
C LEU A 218 -7.02 -24.22 20.99
N LEU A 219 -8.22 -24.70 20.63
CA LEU A 219 -8.56 -24.94 19.22
C LEU A 219 -8.56 -23.63 18.40
N THR A 220 -9.12 -22.56 18.97
CA THR A 220 -9.18 -21.25 18.31
C THR A 220 -7.77 -20.68 18.10
N ALA A 221 -6.89 -20.77 19.10
CA ALA A 221 -5.51 -20.32 19.00
C ALA A 221 -4.74 -21.09 17.92
N PHE A 222 -4.91 -22.41 17.85
CA PHE A 222 -4.30 -23.23 16.81
C PHE A 222 -4.79 -22.86 15.42
N MET A 223 -6.11 -22.67 15.23
CA MET A 223 -6.69 -22.18 13.97
C MET A 223 -6.15 -20.81 13.58
N GLY A 224 -5.97 -19.92 14.57
CA GLY A 224 -5.41 -18.59 14.35
C GLY A 224 -4.01 -18.65 13.78
N VAL A 225 -3.10 -19.40 14.42
CA VAL A 225 -1.73 -19.60 13.93
C VAL A 225 -1.70 -20.15 12.51
N CYS A 226 -2.52 -21.18 12.22
CA CYS A 226 -2.62 -21.74 10.88
C CYS A 226 -3.10 -20.70 9.83
N THR A 227 -4.13 -19.91 10.17
CA THR A 227 -4.68 -18.92 9.24
C THR A 227 -3.68 -17.78 8.95
N VAL A 228 -2.98 -17.28 9.98
CA VAL A 228 -1.94 -16.26 9.83
C VAL A 228 -0.77 -16.81 9.00
N ALA A 229 -0.35 -18.07 9.23
CA ALA A 229 0.70 -18.71 8.46
C ALA A 229 0.33 -18.84 6.97
N ILE A 230 -0.91 -19.22 6.65
CA ILE A 230 -1.40 -19.27 5.26
C ILE A 230 -1.37 -17.90 4.63
N LEU A 231 -1.87 -16.86 5.30
CA LEU A 231 -1.91 -15.50 4.80
C LEU A 231 -0.50 -14.98 4.50
N THR A 232 0.42 -15.15 5.44
CA THR A 232 1.83 -14.78 5.27
C THR A 232 2.49 -15.56 4.12
N GLY A 233 2.21 -16.86 4.01
CA GLY A 233 2.71 -17.71 2.93
C GLY A 233 2.22 -17.27 1.55
N ILE A 234 0.95 -16.87 1.41
CA ILE A 234 0.40 -16.34 0.15
C ILE A 234 1.14 -15.05 -0.25
N VAL A 235 1.31 -14.12 0.67
CA VAL A 235 2.01 -12.85 0.39
C VAL A 235 3.46 -13.12 0.01
N ALA A 236 4.19 -13.93 0.78
CA ALA A 236 5.58 -14.27 0.52
C ALA A 236 5.76 -14.98 -0.84
N SER A 237 4.89 -15.95 -1.15
CA SER A 237 4.90 -16.66 -2.43
C SER A 237 4.62 -15.72 -3.60
N SER A 238 3.65 -14.80 -3.44
CA SER A 238 3.31 -13.83 -4.48
C SER A 238 4.48 -12.90 -4.79
N PHE A 239 5.17 -12.41 -3.76
CA PHE A 239 6.39 -11.61 -3.92
C PHE A 239 7.48 -12.38 -4.64
N ALA A 240 7.74 -13.63 -4.24
CA ALA A 240 8.75 -14.46 -4.89
C ALA A 240 8.41 -14.71 -6.37
N ASN A 241 7.15 -14.98 -6.68
CA ASN A 241 6.68 -15.16 -8.05
C ASN A 241 6.82 -13.89 -8.90
N GLN A 242 6.54 -12.72 -8.33
CA GLN A 242 6.69 -11.43 -9.01
C GLN A 242 8.17 -11.15 -9.33
N MET A 243 9.07 -11.37 -8.38
CA MET A 243 10.50 -11.23 -8.60
C MET A 243 11.04 -12.23 -9.66
N ALA A 244 10.57 -13.47 -9.61
CA ALA A 244 10.92 -14.46 -10.62
C ALA A 244 10.44 -14.05 -12.02
N ARG A 245 9.23 -13.50 -12.13
CA ARG A 245 8.64 -13.01 -13.39
C ARG A 245 9.44 -11.85 -13.97
N ARG A 246 9.85 -10.87 -13.13
CA ARG A 246 10.69 -9.74 -13.56
C ARG A 246 12.02 -10.20 -14.12
N ARG A 247 12.66 -11.19 -13.45
CA ARG A 247 13.91 -11.79 -13.94
C ARG A 247 13.74 -12.49 -15.28
N VAL A 248 12.64 -13.21 -15.49
CA VAL A 248 12.35 -13.87 -16.76
C VAL A 248 12.16 -12.84 -17.88
N ILE A 249 11.40 -11.79 -17.65
CA ILE A 249 11.19 -10.72 -18.65
C ILE A 249 12.54 -10.07 -19.01
N PHE A 250 13.37 -9.75 -18.01
CA PHE A 250 14.69 -9.18 -18.26
C PHE A 250 15.60 -10.14 -19.02
N GLU A 251 15.59 -11.44 -18.68
CA GLU A 251 16.37 -12.48 -19.37
C GLU A 251 15.91 -12.64 -20.83
N GLU A 252 14.61 -12.58 -21.12
CA GLU A 252 14.06 -12.65 -22.48
C GLU A 252 14.52 -11.46 -23.33
N GLU A 253 14.45 -10.24 -22.80
CA GLU A 253 14.93 -9.05 -23.51
C GLU A 253 16.43 -9.09 -23.73
N LEU A 254 17.19 -9.49 -22.70
CA LEU A 254 18.63 -9.70 -22.83
C LEU A 254 19.00 -10.73 -23.91
N ARG A 255 18.23 -11.84 -23.99
CA ARG A 255 18.42 -12.84 -25.04
C ARG A 255 18.10 -12.30 -26.44
N ALA A 256 17.07 -11.47 -26.56
CA ALA A 256 16.70 -10.83 -27.82
C ALA A 256 17.80 -9.89 -28.30
N SER A 257 18.32 -9.07 -27.41
CA SER A 257 19.41 -8.12 -27.70
C SER A 257 20.73 -8.85 -28.07
N TYR A 258 21.05 -9.98 -27.42
CA TYR A 258 22.25 -10.76 -27.78
C TYR A 258 22.10 -11.62 -29.06
N ALA A 259 20.88 -11.76 -29.60
CA ALA A 259 20.65 -12.58 -30.80
C ALA A 259 21.37 -12.04 -32.05
N HIS A 260 21.68 -10.74 -32.10
CA HIS A 260 22.40 -10.07 -33.19
C HIS A 260 23.90 -9.92 -32.96
N GLY A 261 24.44 -10.45 -31.83
CA GLY A 261 25.86 -10.59 -31.55
C GLY A 261 26.57 -9.40 -30.91
N VAL A 262 26.03 -8.19 -30.98
CA VAL A 262 26.58 -6.97 -30.34
C VAL A 262 25.41 -6.14 -29.82
N LEU A 263 25.46 -5.73 -28.54
CA LEU A 263 24.51 -4.79 -27.96
C LEU A 263 24.65 -3.42 -28.63
N ASP A 264 23.56 -2.92 -29.20
CA ASP A 264 23.44 -1.56 -29.71
C ASP A 264 23.16 -0.58 -28.56
N GLU A 265 23.49 0.70 -28.71
CA GLU A 265 23.22 1.75 -27.69
C GLU A 265 21.71 1.84 -27.36
N SER A 266 20.83 1.60 -28.33
CA SER A 266 19.37 1.57 -28.08
C SER A 266 18.93 0.37 -27.25
N GLU A 267 19.52 -0.81 -27.44
CA GLU A 267 19.25 -2.01 -26.67
C GLU A 267 19.79 -1.89 -25.25
N GLN A 268 20.97 -1.31 -25.08
CA GLN A 268 21.53 -1.01 -23.75
C GLN A 268 20.61 -0.07 -22.96
N ALA A 269 20.07 0.98 -23.61
CA ALA A 269 19.14 1.91 -22.96
C ALA A 269 17.85 1.22 -22.51
N VAL A 270 17.34 0.24 -23.28
CA VAL A 270 16.15 -0.55 -22.90
C VAL A 270 16.46 -1.45 -21.70
N LEU A 271 17.62 -2.10 -21.69
CA LEU A 271 18.05 -2.95 -20.57
C LEU A 271 18.27 -2.13 -19.29
N ASP A 272 18.89 -0.96 -19.38
CA ASP A 272 19.09 -0.06 -18.24
C ASP A 272 17.72 0.43 -17.69
N ALA A 273 16.77 0.77 -18.58
CA ALA A 273 15.41 1.13 -18.17
C ALA A 273 14.65 -0.03 -17.50
N LEU A 274 14.83 -1.26 -17.99
CA LEU A 274 14.24 -2.45 -17.36
C LEU A 274 14.91 -2.79 -16.01
N GLN A 275 16.22 -2.61 -15.90
CA GLN A 275 16.93 -2.77 -14.64
C GLN A 275 16.38 -1.82 -13.59
N GLU A 276 16.22 -0.54 -13.92
CA GLU A 276 15.66 0.46 -13.00
C GLU A 276 14.18 0.19 -12.71
N LYS A 277 13.37 -0.14 -13.73
CA LYS A 277 11.95 -0.46 -13.57
C LYS A 277 11.69 -1.66 -12.66
N PHE A 278 12.53 -2.68 -12.74
CA PHE A 278 12.39 -3.92 -11.97
C PHE A 278 13.20 -3.92 -10.68
N ASP A 279 13.90 -2.83 -10.38
CA ASP A 279 14.77 -2.70 -9.20
C ASP A 279 15.79 -3.85 -9.10
N LEU A 280 16.40 -4.23 -10.24
CA LEU A 280 17.39 -5.28 -10.29
C LEU A 280 18.76 -4.75 -9.88
N THR A 281 19.42 -5.44 -8.95
CA THR A 281 20.77 -5.07 -8.53
C THR A 281 21.79 -5.37 -9.64
N ASP A 282 22.90 -4.62 -9.68
CA ASP A 282 23.98 -4.83 -10.65
C ASP A 282 24.50 -6.28 -10.61
N GLU A 283 24.50 -6.90 -9.43
CA GLU A 283 24.90 -8.29 -9.26
C GLU A 283 23.92 -9.26 -9.95
N GLN A 284 22.61 -9.00 -9.85
CA GLN A 284 21.59 -9.80 -10.52
C GLN A 284 21.67 -9.66 -12.03
N VAL A 285 21.86 -8.44 -12.54
CA VAL A 285 22.07 -8.17 -13.96
C VAL A 285 23.31 -8.88 -14.49
N ALA A 286 24.43 -8.80 -13.77
CA ALA A 286 25.65 -9.47 -14.14
C ALA A 286 25.50 -11.01 -14.22
N GLN A 287 24.80 -11.62 -13.25
CA GLN A 287 24.51 -13.06 -13.24
C GLN A 287 23.63 -13.47 -14.43
N LEU A 288 22.58 -12.70 -14.75
CA LEU A 288 21.70 -12.97 -15.89
C LEU A 288 22.47 -12.84 -17.21
N THR A 289 23.29 -11.79 -17.34
CA THR A 289 24.14 -11.55 -18.53
C THR A 289 25.13 -12.69 -18.74
N GLN A 290 25.81 -13.11 -17.69
CA GLN A 290 26.74 -14.25 -17.77
C GLN A 290 26.02 -15.52 -18.22
N LYS A 291 24.87 -15.83 -17.62
CA LYS A 291 24.06 -16.99 -17.97
C LYS A 291 23.66 -17.01 -19.46
N VAL A 292 23.16 -15.86 -19.95
CA VAL A 292 22.76 -15.71 -21.36
C VAL A 292 23.94 -15.88 -22.29
N GLN A 293 25.09 -15.27 -21.99
CA GLN A 293 26.32 -15.41 -22.78
C GLN A 293 26.84 -16.86 -22.82
N GLU A 294 26.79 -17.58 -21.71
CA GLU A 294 27.18 -18.98 -21.66
C GLU A 294 26.24 -19.86 -22.51
N ASP A 295 24.93 -19.59 -22.47
CA ASP A 295 23.94 -20.30 -23.28
C ASP A 295 24.17 -20.09 -24.79
N PHE A 296 24.53 -18.87 -25.22
CA PHE A 296 24.88 -18.59 -26.61
C PHE A 296 26.16 -19.29 -27.04
N LYS A 297 27.21 -19.30 -26.19
CA LYS A 297 28.46 -20.03 -26.47
C LYS A 297 28.32 -21.54 -26.58
N ARG A 298 27.32 -22.14 -25.93
CA ARG A 298 27.01 -23.56 -25.99
C ARG A 298 26.23 -23.94 -27.25
N ARG A 299 25.54 -22.99 -27.87
CA ARG A 299 24.70 -23.21 -29.06
C ARG A 299 25.43 -22.89 -30.37
N SER A 300 26.52 -22.12 -30.34
CA SER A 300 27.43 -21.86 -31.45
C SER A 300 28.52 -22.90 -31.51
#